data_fc8e91ce9858ee3a9aa8bd3e506a5ef8
#
_entry.id   fc8e91ce9858ee3a9aa8bd3e506a5ef8
#
_cell.length_a   1.000
_cell.length_b   1.000
_cell.length_c   1.000
_cell.angle_alpha   90.00
_cell.angle_beta   90.00
_cell.angle_gamma   90.00
#
_symmetry.space_group_name_H-M   'P 1'
#
loop_
_entity.id
_entity.type
_entity.pdbx_description
1 polymer ?
#
loop_
_entity_poly.entity_id
_entity_poly.type
_entity_poly.pdbx_seq_one_letter_code
_entity_poly.pdbx_strand_id
1 'polypeptide(L)'
;RDMAPVTQVVAVHFVMIAHPSLPAKNVKELIALAKARPGQINYSSSGPGGAPHLGMELLKSMARISLVHIPYKGSGPSFVDLLAGQVSLTSDSLLQSLPYIKAGRLRALAVLGGKRSQLLPDVPTAGETVPGYELTNWFGMTVPAATPRDLVNRLYADISKVLQQPDFRERIAGMGADVIGSSPDQFGAFMKAESAKWGKVIKDANIKAE
;
A
#
# COMPACT_ATOMS: atom_id res chain seq x y z
N ARG A 1 7.67 -12.43 -17.76
CA ARG A 1 7.84 -13.47 -18.80
C ARG A 1 8.33 -14.79 -18.20
N ASP A 2 9.09 -14.72 -17.09
CA ASP A 2 9.78 -15.89 -16.53
C ASP A 2 8.99 -16.61 -15.44
N MET A 3 7.81 -16.09 -15.07
CA MET A 3 6.96 -16.61 -14.00
C MET A 3 5.53 -16.83 -14.51
N ALA A 4 4.94 -17.96 -14.09
CA ALA A 4 3.52 -18.26 -14.27
C ALA A 4 2.75 -17.97 -12.96
N PRO A 5 1.61 -17.27 -13.02
CA PRO A 5 0.80 -16.97 -11.83
C PRO A 5 0.12 -18.24 -11.30
N VAL A 6 0.08 -18.41 -9.98
CA VAL A 6 -0.73 -19.43 -9.30
C VAL A 6 -1.94 -18.79 -8.64
N THR A 7 -1.74 -17.84 -7.74
CA THR A 7 -2.83 -17.11 -7.09
C THR A 7 -2.32 -15.84 -6.40
N GLN A 8 -3.14 -14.80 -6.38
CA GLN A 8 -3.00 -13.72 -5.42
C GLN A 8 -3.55 -14.21 -4.08
N VAL A 9 -2.71 -14.28 -3.07
CA VAL A 9 -3.06 -14.87 -1.76
C VAL A 9 -3.81 -13.85 -0.90
N VAL A 10 -3.19 -12.69 -0.66
CA VAL A 10 -3.72 -11.64 0.21
C VAL A 10 -3.47 -10.25 -0.35
N ALA A 11 -4.32 -9.32 0.06
CA ALA A 11 -4.13 -7.88 -0.11
C ALA A 11 -4.01 -7.23 1.27
N VAL A 12 -2.91 -6.52 1.52
CA VAL A 12 -2.61 -5.87 2.80
C VAL A 12 -3.06 -4.42 2.72
N HIS A 13 -3.84 -3.99 3.70
CA HIS A 13 -4.29 -2.61 3.77
C HIS A 13 -3.15 -1.70 4.22
N PHE A 14 -2.90 -0.67 3.43
CA PHE A 14 -2.00 0.42 3.79
C PHE A 14 -2.81 1.62 4.28
N VAL A 15 -2.22 2.36 5.19
CA VAL A 15 -2.76 3.59 5.75
C VAL A 15 -1.74 4.72 5.58
N MET A 16 -2.20 5.88 5.17
CA MET A 16 -1.40 7.10 5.21
C MET A 16 -1.47 7.64 6.63
N ILE A 17 -0.31 7.76 7.27
CA ILE A 17 -0.15 8.19 8.65
C ILE A 17 0.74 9.42 8.73
N ALA A 18 0.43 10.29 9.66
CA ALA A 18 1.18 11.50 9.91
C ALA A 18 1.52 11.65 11.39
N HIS A 19 2.64 12.31 11.66
CA HIS A 19 2.93 12.79 13.01
C HIS A 19 1.90 13.85 13.41
N PRO A 20 1.44 13.89 14.68
CA PRO A 20 0.40 14.83 15.13
C PRO A 20 0.74 16.32 14.95
N SER A 21 2.03 16.68 14.83
CA SER A 21 2.47 18.04 14.56
C SER A 21 2.14 18.54 13.14
N LEU A 22 1.89 17.62 12.19
CA LEU A 22 1.43 18.03 10.87
C LEU A 22 0.00 18.59 10.97
N PRO A 23 -0.27 19.84 10.56
CA PRO A 23 -1.58 20.46 10.67
C PRO A 23 -2.51 20.01 9.53
N ALA A 24 -2.68 18.69 9.39
CA ALA A 24 -3.61 18.05 8.46
C ALA A 24 -4.24 16.82 9.13
N LYS A 25 -5.56 16.67 9.04
CA LYS A 25 -6.33 15.60 9.67
C LYS A 25 -6.84 14.55 8.67
N ASN A 26 -6.77 14.86 7.39
CA ASN A 26 -7.22 14.02 6.28
C ASN A 26 -6.47 14.38 4.98
N VAL A 27 -6.69 13.63 3.92
CA VAL A 27 -6.03 13.86 2.61
C VAL A 27 -6.39 15.22 2.00
N LYS A 28 -7.63 15.69 2.19
CA LYS A 28 -8.07 17.01 1.66
C LYS A 28 -7.25 18.14 2.28
N GLU A 29 -7.08 18.10 3.60
CA GLU A 29 -6.28 19.09 4.34
C GLU A 29 -4.77 18.97 4.01
N LEU A 30 -4.26 17.74 3.84
CA LEU A 30 -2.88 17.52 3.38
C LEU A 30 -2.64 18.14 2.01
N ILE A 31 -3.56 17.95 1.07
CA ILE A 31 -3.46 18.52 -0.28
C ILE A 31 -3.49 20.06 -0.21
N ALA A 32 -4.40 20.63 0.58
CA ALA A 32 -4.48 22.08 0.76
C ALA A 32 -3.18 22.65 1.36
N LEU A 33 -2.65 21.99 2.40
CA LEU A 33 -1.40 22.38 3.04
C LEU A 33 -0.20 22.29 2.07
N ALA A 34 -0.11 21.19 1.32
CA ALA A 34 0.96 20.98 0.35
C ALA A 34 0.92 21.99 -0.82
N LYS A 35 -0.27 22.43 -1.23
CA LYS A 35 -0.43 23.50 -2.23
C LYS A 35 -0.04 24.87 -1.68
N ALA A 36 -0.33 25.13 -0.39
CA ALA A 36 0.05 26.38 0.26
C ALA A 36 1.56 26.43 0.58
N ARG A 37 2.21 25.28 0.75
CA ARG A 37 3.63 25.16 1.13
C ARG A 37 4.34 24.11 0.25
N PRO A 38 4.49 24.37 -1.06
CA PRO A 38 5.08 23.40 -1.98
C PRO A 38 6.54 23.07 -1.59
N GLY A 39 6.87 21.77 -1.51
CA GLY A 39 8.19 21.28 -1.17
C GLY A 39 8.60 21.45 0.31
N GLN A 40 7.71 21.86 1.20
CA GLN A 40 8.03 22.03 2.62
C GLN A 40 7.58 20.84 3.50
N ILE A 41 6.73 19.98 2.98
CA ILE A 41 6.27 18.78 3.69
C ILE A 41 7.08 17.60 3.19
N ASN A 42 7.72 16.89 4.12
CA ASN A 42 8.46 15.67 3.80
C ASN A 42 7.62 14.41 4.09
N TYR A 43 7.93 13.35 3.37
CA TYR A 43 7.39 12.01 3.65
C TYR A 43 8.51 10.97 3.58
N SER A 44 8.42 9.95 4.41
CA SER A 44 9.35 8.85 4.42
C SER A 44 8.83 7.63 3.65
N SER A 45 9.74 6.76 3.25
CA SER A 45 9.44 5.45 2.69
C SER A 45 10.46 4.40 3.13
N SER A 46 10.17 3.14 2.87
CA SER A 46 11.09 2.03 3.11
C SER A 46 12.24 1.92 2.09
N GLY A 47 12.32 2.88 1.17
CA GLY A 47 13.34 2.95 0.11
C GLY A 47 12.74 3.28 -1.24
N PRO A 48 13.59 3.66 -2.24
CA PRO A 48 13.16 3.96 -3.58
C PRO A 48 12.41 2.79 -4.24
N GLY A 49 11.29 3.07 -4.93
CA GLY A 49 10.49 2.06 -5.62
C GLY A 49 9.64 1.15 -4.74
N GLY A 50 9.75 1.22 -3.41
CA GLY A 50 8.85 0.51 -2.51
C GLY A 50 7.41 1.02 -2.56
N ALA A 51 6.44 0.22 -2.09
CA ALA A 51 5.02 0.57 -2.13
C ALA A 51 4.72 1.93 -1.44
N PRO A 52 5.32 2.27 -0.26
CA PRO A 52 5.15 3.60 0.33
C PRO A 52 5.61 4.74 -0.59
N HIS A 53 6.75 4.59 -1.26
CA HIS A 53 7.26 5.58 -2.20
C HIS A 53 6.32 5.74 -3.40
N LEU A 54 6.00 4.64 -4.08
CA LEU A 54 5.14 4.64 -5.27
C LEU A 54 3.76 5.21 -4.99
N GLY A 55 3.16 4.87 -3.83
CA GLY A 55 1.86 5.39 -3.42
C GLY A 55 1.88 6.90 -3.21
N MET A 56 2.93 7.43 -2.57
CA MET A 56 3.05 8.88 -2.37
C MET A 56 3.33 9.62 -3.68
N GLU A 57 4.14 9.07 -4.60
CA GLU A 57 4.37 9.66 -5.92
C GLU A 57 3.08 9.65 -6.77
N LEU A 58 2.28 8.58 -6.69
CA LEU A 58 0.95 8.56 -7.31
C LEU A 58 0.06 9.68 -6.77
N LEU A 59 0.01 9.87 -5.44
CA LEU A 59 -0.76 10.96 -4.83
C LEU A 59 -0.26 12.32 -5.29
N LYS A 60 1.05 12.55 -5.29
CA LYS A 60 1.66 13.82 -5.75
C LYS A 60 1.25 14.14 -7.18
N SER A 61 1.32 13.14 -8.06
CA SER A 61 0.93 13.28 -9.48
C SER A 61 -0.55 13.59 -9.63
N MET A 62 -1.44 12.81 -9.00
CA MET A 62 -2.89 12.95 -9.14
C MET A 62 -3.42 14.24 -8.51
N ALA A 63 -2.92 14.62 -7.33
CA ALA A 63 -3.34 15.82 -6.61
C ALA A 63 -2.58 17.10 -7.03
N ARG A 64 -1.54 16.95 -7.89
CA ARG A 64 -0.65 18.04 -8.33
C ARG A 64 -0.06 18.80 -7.15
N ILE A 65 0.57 18.08 -6.23
CA ILE A 65 1.23 18.61 -5.03
C ILE A 65 2.71 18.24 -5.02
N SER A 66 3.49 19.04 -4.28
CA SER A 66 4.92 18.81 -4.09
C SER A 66 5.19 18.41 -2.65
N LEU A 67 5.75 17.20 -2.46
CA LEU A 67 6.23 16.67 -1.19
C LEU A 67 7.67 16.20 -1.37
N VAL A 68 8.49 16.29 -0.32
CA VAL A 68 9.89 15.88 -0.33
C VAL A 68 10.01 14.44 0.14
N HIS A 69 10.60 13.58 -0.67
CA HIS A 69 10.85 12.19 -0.32
C HIS A 69 12.12 12.03 0.52
N ILE A 70 12.00 11.33 1.64
CA ILE A 70 13.12 10.92 2.52
C ILE A 70 13.19 9.40 2.51
N PRO A 71 14.10 8.79 1.74
CA PRO A 71 14.23 7.33 1.68
C PRO A 71 14.95 6.77 2.91
N TYR A 72 14.46 5.62 3.40
CA TYR A 72 15.09 4.84 4.47
C TYR A 72 15.44 3.42 3.98
N LYS A 73 16.33 2.75 4.70
CA LYS A 73 16.65 1.33 4.49
C LYS A 73 15.66 0.43 5.22
N GLY A 74 14.40 0.44 4.78
CA GLY A 74 13.30 -0.33 5.38
C GLY A 74 12.30 0.51 6.17
N SER A 75 11.15 -0.08 6.53
CA SER A 75 10.07 0.61 7.25
C SER A 75 10.42 0.90 8.71
N GLY A 76 11.22 0.05 9.37
CA GLY A 76 11.57 0.24 10.78
C GLY A 76 12.19 1.60 11.10
N PRO A 77 13.34 1.98 10.51
CA PRO A 77 13.95 3.30 10.71
C PRO A 77 13.02 4.46 10.29
N SER A 78 12.31 4.32 9.18
CA SER A 78 11.32 5.30 8.73
C SER A 78 10.23 5.56 9.80
N PHE A 79 9.75 4.50 10.43
CA PHE A 79 8.70 4.57 11.45
C PHE A 79 9.19 5.21 12.77
N VAL A 80 10.44 4.94 13.17
CA VAL A 80 11.07 5.56 14.33
C VAL A 80 11.12 7.08 14.16
N ASP A 81 11.59 7.56 13.00
CA ASP A 81 11.71 8.98 12.70
C ASP A 81 10.34 9.66 12.53
N LEU A 82 9.34 8.95 12.02
CA LEU A 82 7.95 9.44 12.01
C LEU A 82 7.42 9.63 13.44
N LEU A 83 7.62 8.66 14.32
CA LEU A 83 7.20 8.75 15.73
C LEU A 83 7.93 9.84 16.51
N ALA A 84 9.15 10.17 16.12
CA ALA A 84 9.94 11.26 16.67
C ALA A 84 9.64 12.63 16.03
N GLY A 85 8.78 12.68 14.98
CA GLY A 85 8.44 13.91 14.27
C GLY A 85 9.53 14.45 13.36
N GLN A 86 10.58 13.66 13.05
CA GLN A 86 11.66 14.03 12.10
C GLN A 86 11.16 14.03 10.66
N VAL A 87 10.17 13.19 10.37
CA VAL A 87 9.42 13.20 9.11
C VAL A 87 7.94 13.41 9.38
N SER A 88 7.25 14.05 8.43
CA SER A 88 5.88 14.52 8.64
C SER A 88 4.84 13.42 8.46
N LEU A 89 5.03 12.55 7.47
CA LEU A 89 4.09 11.48 7.12
C LEU A 89 4.79 10.31 6.40
N THR A 90 4.10 9.19 6.36
CA THR A 90 4.45 8.02 5.54
C THR A 90 3.19 7.26 5.16
N SER A 91 3.33 6.23 4.35
CA SER A 91 2.33 5.17 4.22
C SER A 91 2.93 3.83 4.67
N ASP A 92 2.19 3.06 5.44
CA ASP A 92 2.65 1.75 5.92
C ASP A 92 1.47 0.80 6.13
N SER A 93 1.78 -0.45 6.48
CA SER A 93 0.76 -1.45 6.75
C SER A 93 -0.11 -1.02 7.95
N LEU A 94 -1.40 -1.29 7.84
CA LEU A 94 -2.35 -0.99 8.90
C LEU A 94 -2.00 -1.75 10.19
N LEU A 95 -1.53 -3.01 10.07
CA LEU A 95 -1.12 -3.81 11.23
C LEU A 95 -0.05 -3.12 12.07
N GLN A 96 1.00 -2.60 11.44
CA GLN A 96 2.09 -1.92 12.13
C GLN A 96 1.65 -0.57 12.73
N SER A 97 0.78 0.14 12.02
CA SER A 97 0.39 1.51 12.36
C SER A 97 -0.70 1.59 13.43
N LEU A 98 -1.58 0.58 13.49
CA LEU A 98 -2.80 0.59 14.31
C LEU A 98 -2.57 0.84 15.81
N PRO A 99 -1.58 0.23 16.48
CA PRO A 99 -1.33 0.51 17.91
C PRO A 99 -1.00 1.97 18.17
N TYR A 100 -0.23 2.60 17.31
CA TYR A 100 0.18 4.01 17.44
C TYR A 100 -0.94 4.98 17.07
N ILE A 101 -1.81 4.61 16.14
CA ILE A 101 -3.01 5.38 15.81
C ILE A 101 -3.97 5.35 17.01
N LYS A 102 -4.23 4.17 17.59
CA LYS A 102 -5.08 4.02 18.77
C LYS A 102 -4.54 4.74 20.02
N ALA A 103 -3.22 4.79 20.16
CA ALA A 103 -2.55 5.52 21.23
C ALA A 103 -2.45 7.05 20.98
N GLY A 104 -2.95 7.56 19.85
CA GLY A 104 -2.87 8.98 19.48
C GLY A 104 -1.46 9.47 19.15
N ARG A 105 -0.48 8.55 19.04
CA ARG A 105 0.91 8.89 18.67
C ARG A 105 1.09 9.17 17.21
N LEU A 106 0.22 8.63 16.36
CA LEU A 106 0.13 8.91 14.93
C LEU A 106 -1.31 9.21 14.56
N ARG A 107 -1.51 9.98 13.50
CA ARG A 107 -2.82 10.28 12.93
C ARG A 107 -2.99 9.56 11.60
N ALA A 108 -4.06 8.77 11.46
CA ALA A 108 -4.46 8.23 10.18
C ALA A 108 -5.12 9.32 9.34
N LEU A 109 -4.62 9.56 8.12
CA LEU A 109 -5.19 10.53 7.18
C LEU A 109 -6.14 9.86 6.19
N ALA A 110 -5.84 8.65 5.75
CA ALA A 110 -6.67 7.83 4.88
C ALA A 110 -6.21 6.37 4.86
N VAL A 111 -7.14 5.45 4.61
CA VAL A 111 -6.83 4.11 4.11
C VAL A 111 -6.52 4.21 2.61
N LEU A 112 -5.54 3.47 2.12
CA LEU A 112 -5.05 3.63 0.74
C LEU A 112 -5.63 2.62 -0.26
N GLY A 113 -6.33 1.59 0.25
CA GLY A 113 -7.06 0.63 -0.60
C GLY A 113 -8.40 1.18 -1.11
N GLY A 114 -9.04 0.41 -2.00
CA GLY A 114 -10.30 0.80 -2.65
C GLY A 114 -11.52 0.84 -1.72
N LYS A 115 -11.41 0.34 -0.48
CA LYS A 115 -12.47 0.35 0.54
C LYS A 115 -11.92 0.71 1.91
N ARG A 116 -12.79 1.23 2.79
CA ARG A 116 -12.44 1.50 4.19
C ARG A 116 -12.08 0.21 4.91
N SER A 117 -11.23 0.31 5.93
CA SER A 117 -10.88 -0.83 6.79
C SER A 117 -11.85 -0.96 7.95
N GLN A 118 -12.26 -2.20 8.26
CA GLN A 118 -13.05 -2.47 9.47
C GLN A 118 -12.30 -2.14 10.77
N LEU A 119 -10.97 -2.12 10.73
CA LEU A 119 -10.14 -1.75 11.88
C LEU A 119 -10.06 -0.23 12.10
N LEU A 120 -10.43 0.57 11.09
CA LEU A 120 -10.50 2.04 11.11
C LEU A 120 -11.72 2.53 10.30
N PRO A 121 -12.96 2.24 10.75
CA PRO A 121 -14.17 2.51 9.98
C PRO A 121 -14.42 4.00 9.72
N ASP A 122 -13.95 4.86 10.63
CA ASP A 122 -14.11 6.31 10.54
C ASP A 122 -13.06 6.99 9.63
N VAL A 123 -12.01 6.26 9.24
CA VAL A 123 -10.97 6.78 8.36
C VAL A 123 -11.36 6.57 6.91
N PRO A 124 -11.54 7.65 6.11
CA PRO A 124 -11.92 7.54 4.72
C PRO A 124 -10.82 6.90 3.87
N THR A 125 -11.18 6.43 2.66
CA THR A 125 -10.17 6.06 1.69
C THR A 125 -9.58 7.32 1.04
N ALA A 126 -8.34 7.21 0.56
CA ALA A 126 -7.73 8.29 -0.22
C ALA A 126 -8.49 8.55 -1.52
N GLY A 127 -9.09 7.49 -2.10
CA GLY A 127 -9.94 7.57 -3.30
C GLY A 127 -11.21 8.40 -3.12
N GLU A 128 -11.75 8.51 -1.89
CA GLU A 128 -12.89 9.41 -1.60
C GLU A 128 -12.53 10.90 -1.78
N THR A 129 -11.25 11.25 -1.65
CA THR A 129 -10.75 12.63 -1.86
C THR A 129 -10.10 12.80 -3.24
N VAL A 130 -9.38 11.78 -3.71
CA VAL A 130 -8.67 11.77 -4.99
C VAL A 130 -9.21 10.60 -5.82
N PRO A 131 -10.26 10.81 -6.62
CA PRO A 131 -10.89 9.75 -7.40
C PRO A 131 -9.90 8.99 -8.28
N GLY A 132 -9.94 7.66 -8.20
CA GLY A 132 -9.00 6.77 -8.91
C GLY A 132 -7.68 6.52 -8.19
N TYR A 133 -7.42 7.16 -7.04
CA TYR A 133 -6.27 6.79 -6.22
C TYR A 133 -6.53 5.47 -5.48
N GLU A 134 -5.61 4.54 -5.65
CA GLU A 134 -5.58 3.28 -4.90
C GLU A 134 -4.15 2.76 -4.80
N LEU A 135 -3.74 2.41 -3.57
CA LEU A 135 -2.53 1.66 -3.27
C LEU A 135 -2.92 0.42 -2.46
N THR A 136 -2.75 -0.75 -3.05
CA THR A 136 -2.88 -2.02 -2.35
C THR A 136 -1.54 -2.73 -2.40
N ASN A 137 -1.03 -3.12 -1.23
CA ASN A 137 0.11 -4.02 -1.16
C ASN A 137 -0.41 -5.45 -1.16
N TRP A 138 0.15 -6.31 -2.01
CA TRP A 138 -0.38 -7.66 -2.20
C TRP A 138 0.74 -8.70 -2.25
N PHE A 139 0.39 -9.92 -1.87
CA PHE A 139 1.26 -11.07 -1.97
C PHE A 139 0.59 -12.13 -2.81
N GLY A 140 1.36 -12.73 -3.70
CA GLY A 140 0.91 -13.79 -4.58
C GLY A 140 1.96 -14.87 -4.73
N MET A 141 1.53 -16.01 -5.23
CA MET A 141 2.39 -17.14 -5.53
C MET A 141 2.54 -17.30 -7.04
N THR A 142 3.77 -17.47 -7.47
CA THR A 142 4.14 -17.74 -8.86
C THR A 142 5.08 -18.95 -8.90
N VAL A 143 5.17 -19.56 -10.06
CA VAL A 143 6.10 -20.64 -10.38
C VAL A 143 6.88 -20.30 -11.65
N PRO A 144 7.99 -20.97 -11.99
CA PRO A 144 8.66 -20.79 -13.27
C PRO A 144 7.69 -20.95 -14.46
N ALA A 145 7.85 -20.13 -15.50
CA ALA A 145 6.95 -20.12 -16.65
C ALA A 145 6.79 -21.48 -17.37
N ALA A 146 7.82 -22.32 -17.31
CA ALA A 146 7.83 -23.66 -17.90
C ALA A 146 7.06 -24.72 -17.07
N THR A 147 6.48 -24.34 -15.90
CA THR A 147 5.72 -25.29 -15.08
C THR A 147 4.46 -25.75 -15.80
N PRO A 148 4.20 -27.08 -15.91
CA PRO A 148 3.01 -27.62 -16.57
C PRO A 148 1.71 -27.04 -15.97
N ARG A 149 0.75 -26.71 -16.81
CA ARG A 149 -0.52 -26.09 -16.40
C ARG A 149 -1.28 -26.92 -15.36
N ASP A 150 -1.26 -28.24 -15.49
CA ASP A 150 -1.92 -29.14 -14.55
C ASP A 150 -1.33 -29.02 -13.13
N LEU A 151 0.00 -28.86 -13.02
CA LEU A 151 0.65 -28.62 -11.74
C LEU A 151 0.28 -27.27 -11.15
N VAL A 152 0.22 -26.21 -11.99
CA VAL A 152 -0.27 -24.88 -11.56
C VAL A 152 -1.68 -24.97 -11.01
N ASN A 153 -2.58 -25.66 -11.72
CA ASN A 153 -3.97 -25.85 -11.31
C ASN A 153 -4.09 -26.64 -10.01
N ARG A 154 -3.28 -27.68 -9.83
CA ARG A 154 -3.22 -28.46 -8.58
C ARG A 154 -2.75 -27.61 -7.40
N LEU A 155 -1.67 -26.85 -7.56
CA LEU A 155 -1.16 -25.92 -6.55
C LEU A 155 -2.24 -24.89 -6.17
N TYR A 156 -2.89 -24.30 -7.16
CA TYR A 156 -4.00 -23.37 -6.93
C TYR A 156 -5.13 -24.01 -6.12
N ALA A 157 -5.54 -25.23 -6.50
CA ALA A 157 -6.62 -25.94 -5.79
C ALA A 157 -6.28 -26.23 -4.33
N ASP A 158 -5.05 -26.65 -4.04
CA ASP A 158 -4.61 -26.96 -2.68
C ASP A 158 -4.46 -25.70 -1.83
N ILE A 159 -3.89 -24.63 -2.37
CA ILE A 159 -3.79 -23.33 -1.71
C ILE A 159 -5.20 -22.76 -1.43
N SER A 160 -6.11 -22.84 -2.41
CA SER A 160 -7.48 -22.35 -2.25
C SER A 160 -8.23 -22.99 -1.10
N LYS A 161 -8.00 -24.29 -0.82
CA LYS A 161 -8.59 -24.96 0.35
C LYS A 161 -8.14 -24.33 1.66
N VAL A 162 -6.86 -23.96 1.76
CA VAL A 162 -6.31 -23.27 2.95
C VAL A 162 -6.89 -21.87 3.07
N LEU A 163 -6.94 -21.13 1.96
CA LEU A 163 -7.47 -19.76 1.94
C LEU A 163 -8.96 -19.65 2.28
N GLN A 164 -9.71 -20.75 2.19
CA GLN A 164 -11.12 -20.81 2.53
C GLN A 164 -11.36 -21.17 4.00
N GLN A 165 -10.35 -21.60 4.76
CA GLN A 165 -10.49 -21.95 6.16
C GLN A 165 -10.89 -20.73 7.00
N PRO A 166 -11.93 -20.82 7.85
CA PRO A 166 -12.41 -19.69 8.63
C PRO A 166 -11.35 -19.08 9.56
N ASP A 167 -10.57 -19.92 10.25
CA ASP A 167 -9.52 -19.52 11.16
C ASP A 167 -8.39 -18.77 10.42
N PHE A 168 -8.03 -19.21 9.20
CA PHE A 168 -7.07 -18.51 8.36
C PHE A 168 -7.60 -17.12 7.97
N ARG A 169 -8.85 -17.03 7.53
CA ARG A 169 -9.49 -15.76 7.14
C ARG A 169 -9.58 -14.79 8.31
N GLU A 170 -10.00 -15.27 9.48
CA GLU A 170 -10.07 -14.46 10.69
C GLU A 170 -8.69 -13.91 11.09
N ARG A 171 -7.67 -14.76 11.07
CA ARG A 171 -6.29 -14.34 11.35
C ARG A 171 -5.79 -13.26 10.37
N ILE A 172 -6.02 -13.44 9.07
CA ILE A 172 -5.63 -12.46 8.04
C ILE A 172 -6.40 -11.14 8.21
N ALA A 173 -7.70 -11.19 8.48
CA ALA A 173 -8.50 -10.00 8.75
C ALA A 173 -8.01 -9.24 9.98
N GLY A 174 -7.66 -9.95 11.07
CA GLY A 174 -7.06 -9.37 12.27
C GLY A 174 -5.70 -8.68 12.02
N MET A 175 -5.01 -9.07 10.95
CA MET A 175 -3.77 -8.44 10.49
C MET A 175 -4.01 -7.22 9.56
N GLY A 176 -5.26 -6.84 9.32
CA GLY A 176 -5.59 -5.73 8.40
C GLY A 176 -5.32 -6.07 6.94
N ALA A 177 -5.63 -7.30 6.55
CA ALA A 177 -5.50 -7.78 5.19
C ALA A 177 -6.75 -8.56 4.77
N ASP A 178 -6.97 -8.64 3.46
CA ASP A 178 -8.04 -9.44 2.86
C ASP A 178 -7.44 -10.70 2.20
N VAL A 179 -8.10 -11.84 2.39
CA VAL A 179 -7.82 -13.04 1.60
C VAL A 179 -8.46 -12.89 0.23
N ILE A 180 -7.67 -13.00 -0.83
CA ILE A 180 -8.11 -12.85 -2.23
C ILE A 180 -8.40 -14.21 -2.87
N GLY A 181 -7.38 -15.07 -3.01
CA GLY A 181 -7.55 -16.41 -3.57
C GLY A 181 -7.98 -16.41 -5.04
N SER A 182 -7.46 -15.49 -5.85
CA SER A 182 -7.81 -15.38 -7.27
C SER A 182 -7.34 -16.60 -8.07
N SER A 183 -8.04 -16.92 -9.17
CA SER A 183 -7.56 -17.93 -10.11
C SER A 183 -6.24 -17.53 -10.78
N PRO A 184 -5.48 -18.48 -11.34
CA PRO A 184 -4.24 -18.18 -12.05
C PRO A 184 -4.43 -17.13 -13.16
N ASP A 185 -5.51 -17.23 -13.92
CA ASP A 185 -5.78 -16.30 -15.02
C ASP A 185 -6.16 -14.89 -14.53
N GLN A 186 -6.96 -14.81 -13.45
CA GLN A 186 -7.29 -13.54 -12.78
C GLN A 186 -6.02 -12.88 -12.20
N PHE A 187 -5.16 -13.67 -11.54
CA PHE A 187 -3.92 -13.15 -11.00
C PHE A 187 -2.98 -12.68 -12.10
N GLY A 188 -2.89 -13.41 -13.22
CA GLY A 188 -2.11 -12.99 -14.39
C GLY A 188 -2.60 -11.67 -15.00
N ALA A 189 -3.92 -11.48 -15.11
CA ALA A 189 -4.52 -10.22 -15.56
C ALA A 189 -4.23 -9.07 -14.58
N PHE A 190 -4.36 -9.33 -13.28
CA PHE A 190 -4.04 -8.37 -12.21
C PHE A 190 -2.57 -7.94 -12.25
N MET A 191 -1.63 -8.87 -12.35
CA MET A 191 -0.20 -8.57 -12.44
C MET A 191 0.14 -7.68 -13.65
N LYS A 192 -0.53 -7.90 -14.80
CA LYS A 192 -0.35 -7.05 -15.99
C LYS A 192 -0.86 -5.63 -15.74
N ALA A 193 -2.03 -5.49 -15.12
CA ALA A 193 -2.62 -4.18 -14.81
C ALA A 193 -1.74 -3.41 -13.80
N GLU A 194 -1.30 -4.06 -12.73
CA GLU A 194 -0.38 -3.48 -11.74
C GLU A 194 0.96 -3.06 -12.38
N SER A 195 1.54 -3.92 -13.22
CA SER A 195 2.78 -3.60 -13.93
C SER A 195 2.63 -2.35 -14.84
N ALA A 196 1.52 -2.22 -15.54
CA ALA A 196 1.24 -1.06 -16.37
C ALA A 196 1.04 0.21 -15.53
N LYS A 197 0.26 0.13 -14.45
CA LYS A 197 -0.02 1.24 -13.52
C LYS A 197 1.27 1.76 -12.90
N TRP A 198 2.04 0.88 -12.26
CA TRP A 198 3.25 1.28 -11.54
C TRP A 198 4.39 1.64 -12.47
N GLY A 199 4.49 0.99 -13.65
CA GLY A 199 5.43 1.39 -14.69
C GLY A 199 5.22 2.82 -15.16
N LYS A 200 3.96 3.26 -15.27
CA LYS A 200 3.64 4.67 -15.57
C LYS A 200 4.09 5.60 -14.43
N VAL A 201 3.77 5.28 -13.19
CA VAL A 201 4.17 6.10 -12.01
C VAL A 201 5.69 6.22 -11.92
N ILE A 202 6.42 5.11 -12.07
CA ILE A 202 7.89 5.08 -12.05
C ILE A 202 8.48 6.00 -13.12
N LYS A 203 7.93 5.93 -14.34
CA LYS A 203 8.37 6.77 -15.46
C LYS A 203 8.07 8.25 -15.21
N ASP A 204 6.84 8.56 -14.81
CA ASP A 204 6.39 9.95 -14.63
C ASP A 204 7.11 10.64 -13.46
N ALA A 205 7.42 9.90 -12.40
CA ALA A 205 8.17 10.39 -11.23
C ALA A 205 9.70 10.27 -11.39
N ASN A 206 10.20 9.76 -12.53
CA ASN A 206 11.63 9.53 -12.79
C ASN A 206 12.32 8.72 -11.68
N ILE A 207 11.64 7.69 -11.16
CA ILE A 207 12.17 6.82 -10.12
C ILE A 207 13.20 5.87 -10.74
N LYS A 208 14.41 5.86 -10.19
CA LYS A 208 15.48 4.95 -10.60
C LYS A 208 15.58 3.80 -9.60
N ALA A 209 15.78 2.58 -10.10
CA ALA A 209 16.21 1.46 -9.27
C ALA A 209 17.66 1.72 -8.81
N GLU A 210 17.93 1.47 -7.54
CA GLU A 210 19.30 1.44 -7.00
C GLU A 210 19.95 0.10 -7.32
#